data_0a0968eeadc5f1c0e93a013d56eacda6
#
_entry.id   0a0968eeadc5f1c0e93a013d56eacda6
#
_cell.length_a   1.000
_cell.length_b   1.000
_cell.length_c   1.000
_cell.angle_alpha   90.00
_cell.angle_beta   90.00
_cell.angle_gamma   90.00
#
_symmetry.space_group_name_H-M   'P 1'
#
loop_
_entity.id
_entity.type
_entity.pdbx_description
1 polymer ?
#
loop_
_entity_poly.entity_id
_entity_poly.type
_entity_poly.pdbx_seq_one_letter_code
_entity_poly.pdbx_strand_id
1 'polypeptide(L)'
;MSSIEHLITVADLEKYPDDDGNRYELIEGELYVSTAPGIPHQLVLVNILTAFASYLNKNAIGRIVPGAGAVFSNFDAVIPDLVFVSNERWSQIVANNRFNAAPDIVIEILSPGSENRRRDLIAKRRLYQKYGVQEYWIVDQENQSVLVLRFTKADEVTFNSSDRLRSDVLPGFEIRVDSLFKY
;
A
#
# COMPACT_ATOMS: atom_id res chain seq x y z
N MET A 1 4.31 -29.97 22.95
CA MET A 1 5.60 -29.36 22.58
C MET A 1 5.27 -28.19 21.66
N SER A 2 5.46 -26.97 22.15
CA SER A 2 5.26 -25.76 21.32
C SER A 2 6.36 -25.76 20.28
N SER A 3 6.01 -25.87 19.00
CA SER A 3 6.94 -25.58 17.91
C SER A 3 7.37 -24.14 18.07
N ILE A 4 8.65 -23.89 18.27
CA ILE A 4 9.22 -22.55 18.15
C ILE A 4 9.06 -22.21 16.66
N GLU A 5 8.03 -21.43 16.32
CA GLU A 5 7.91 -20.85 14.99
C GLU A 5 9.15 -19.98 14.77
N HIS A 6 9.97 -20.37 13.83
CA HIS A 6 11.20 -19.63 13.50
C HIS A 6 10.76 -18.39 12.72
N LEU A 7 10.75 -17.22 13.37
CA LEU A 7 10.42 -15.97 12.72
C LEU A 7 11.45 -15.69 11.61
N ILE A 8 10.96 -15.37 10.42
CA ILE A 8 11.79 -15.02 9.27
C ILE A 8 12.19 -13.54 9.41
N THR A 9 13.44 -13.24 9.03
CA THR A 9 13.98 -11.87 9.07
C THR A 9 14.16 -11.29 7.66
N VAL A 10 14.33 -9.98 7.58
CA VAL A 10 14.69 -9.30 6.31
C VAL A 10 15.97 -9.87 5.70
N ALA A 11 16.95 -10.25 6.52
CA ALA A 11 18.16 -10.89 6.04
C ALA A 11 17.90 -12.30 5.45
N ASP A 12 16.85 -12.96 5.87
CA ASP A 12 16.44 -14.24 5.29
C ASP A 12 15.74 -14.03 3.93
N LEU A 13 15.07 -12.90 3.71
CA LEU A 13 14.49 -12.56 2.41
C LEU A 13 15.56 -12.48 1.30
N GLU A 14 16.77 -12.04 1.61
CA GLU A 14 17.90 -11.98 0.65
C GLU A 14 18.30 -13.35 0.10
N LYS A 15 17.83 -14.44 0.72
CA LYS A 15 18.08 -15.82 0.27
C LYS A 15 17.03 -16.34 -0.71
N TYR A 16 15.91 -15.62 -0.86
CA TYR A 16 14.87 -15.99 -1.81
C TYR A 16 15.24 -15.50 -3.23
N PRO A 17 14.79 -16.19 -4.28
CA PRO A 17 15.09 -15.80 -5.65
C PRO A 17 14.48 -14.44 -6.01
N ASP A 18 15.24 -13.61 -6.73
CA ASP A 18 14.75 -12.31 -7.24
C ASP A 18 14.01 -12.44 -8.58
N ASP A 19 14.13 -13.59 -9.26
CA ASP A 19 13.73 -13.81 -10.65
C ASP A 19 12.70 -14.94 -10.84
N ASP A 20 12.08 -15.43 -9.78
CA ASP A 20 11.07 -16.50 -9.83
C ASP A 20 9.63 -15.97 -10.10
N GLY A 21 9.48 -14.65 -10.27
CA GLY A 21 8.18 -13.99 -10.51
C GLY A 21 7.32 -13.83 -9.27
N ASN A 22 7.83 -14.17 -8.09
CA ASN A 22 7.14 -13.99 -6.82
C ASN A 22 7.53 -12.66 -6.14
N ARG A 23 6.65 -12.18 -5.28
CA ARG A 23 6.91 -11.11 -4.32
C ARG A 23 6.92 -11.70 -2.93
N TYR A 24 7.95 -11.37 -2.17
CA TYR A 24 8.16 -11.85 -0.81
C TYR A 24 7.99 -10.69 0.15
N GLU A 25 7.04 -10.79 1.07
CA GLU A 25 6.76 -9.79 2.09
C GLU A 25 6.84 -10.42 3.47
N LEU A 26 7.28 -9.66 4.48
CA LEU A 26 7.28 -10.05 5.87
C LEU A 26 6.36 -9.16 6.67
N ILE A 27 5.50 -9.76 7.47
CA ILE A 27 4.68 -9.06 8.45
C ILE A 27 4.79 -9.82 9.79
N GLU A 28 5.37 -9.18 10.79
CA GLU A 28 5.62 -9.75 12.11
C GLU A 28 6.44 -11.05 12.06
N GLY A 29 7.35 -11.16 11.07
CA GLY A 29 8.20 -12.34 10.84
C GLY A 29 7.49 -13.50 10.13
N GLU A 30 6.24 -13.35 9.73
CA GLU A 30 5.50 -14.27 8.88
C GLU A 30 5.75 -13.94 7.41
N LEU A 31 6.09 -14.95 6.61
CA LEU A 31 6.36 -14.81 5.19
C LEU A 31 5.07 -14.90 4.37
N TYR A 32 4.85 -13.87 3.57
CA TYR A 32 3.78 -13.83 2.57
C TYR A 32 4.39 -13.87 1.17
N VAL A 33 3.93 -14.82 0.36
CA VAL A 33 4.38 -14.97 -1.03
C VAL A 33 3.19 -14.69 -1.95
N SER A 34 3.39 -13.83 -2.94
CA SER A 34 2.39 -13.52 -3.93
C SER A 34 3.00 -13.48 -5.34
N THR A 35 2.18 -13.76 -6.35
CA THR A 35 2.58 -13.68 -7.76
C THR A 35 2.35 -12.26 -8.32
N ALA A 36 2.83 -12.03 -9.53
CA ALA A 36 2.57 -10.78 -10.24
C ALA A 36 1.05 -10.50 -10.36
N PRO A 37 0.61 -9.25 -10.17
CA PRO A 37 -0.79 -8.86 -10.28
C PRO A 37 -1.34 -9.06 -11.69
N GLY A 38 -2.63 -9.38 -11.80
CA GLY A 38 -3.33 -9.50 -13.07
C GLY A 38 -3.58 -8.16 -13.78
N ILE A 39 -3.97 -8.22 -15.06
CA ILE A 39 -4.22 -7.02 -15.89
C ILE A 39 -5.23 -6.05 -15.26
N PRO A 40 -6.41 -6.49 -14.74
CA PRO A 40 -7.35 -5.55 -14.12
C PRO A 40 -6.74 -4.74 -12.97
N HIS A 41 -5.96 -5.38 -12.10
CA HIS A 41 -5.25 -4.71 -11.01
C HIS A 41 -4.30 -3.63 -11.55
N GLN A 42 -3.53 -3.93 -12.60
CA GLN A 42 -2.61 -2.96 -13.20
C GLN A 42 -3.33 -1.77 -13.85
N LEU A 43 -4.51 -1.99 -14.44
CA LEU A 43 -5.31 -0.90 -14.99
C LEU A 43 -5.85 0.03 -13.91
N VAL A 44 -6.31 -0.51 -12.79
CA VAL A 44 -6.70 0.30 -11.61
C VAL A 44 -5.50 1.08 -11.07
N LEU A 45 -4.34 0.45 -10.96
CA LEU A 45 -3.10 1.11 -10.53
C LEU A 45 -2.75 2.30 -11.43
N VAL A 46 -2.83 2.14 -12.76
CA VAL A 46 -2.60 3.21 -13.73
C VAL A 46 -3.60 4.36 -13.56
N ASN A 47 -4.88 4.06 -13.31
CA ASN A 47 -5.91 5.08 -13.10
C ASN A 47 -5.65 5.88 -11.81
N ILE A 48 -5.25 5.22 -10.72
CA ILE A 48 -4.86 5.89 -9.47
C ILE A 48 -3.63 6.77 -9.70
N LEU A 49 -2.58 6.23 -10.33
CA LEU A 49 -1.36 7.00 -10.67
C LEU A 49 -1.68 8.24 -11.50
N THR A 50 -2.57 8.11 -12.49
CA THR A 50 -2.99 9.23 -13.35
C THR A 50 -3.69 10.32 -12.54
N ALA A 51 -4.57 9.94 -11.59
CA ALA A 51 -5.24 10.88 -10.72
C ALA A 51 -4.25 11.63 -9.81
N PHE A 52 -3.33 10.90 -9.19
CA PHE A 52 -2.27 11.50 -8.38
C PHE A 52 -1.35 12.40 -9.20
N ALA A 53 -0.91 11.96 -10.37
CA ALA A 53 -0.05 12.76 -11.25
C ALA A 53 -0.74 14.08 -11.66
N SER A 54 -2.03 14.01 -12.02
CA SER A 54 -2.82 15.20 -12.37
C SER A 54 -2.95 16.16 -11.21
N TYR A 55 -3.11 15.67 -9.98
CA TYR A 55 -3.17 16.48 -8.77
C TYR A 55 -1.79 17.07 -8.43
N LEU A 56 -0.74 16.24 -8.41
CA LEU A 56 0.61 16.65 -8.00
C LEU A 56 1.27 17.62 -8.99
N ASN A 57 0.90 17.58 -10.27
CA ASN A 57 1.34 18.58 -11.26
C ASN A 57 0.87 20.01 -10.91
N LYS A 58 -0.25 20.14 -10.18
CA LYS A 58 -0.79 21.42 -9.72
C LYS A 58 -0.38 21.74 -8.28
N ASN A 59 -0.05 20.72 -7.51
CA ASN A 59 0.23 20.77 -6.07
C ASN A 59 1.53 20.00 -5.79
N ALA A 60 2.67 20.63 -5.96
CA ALA A 60 3.97 19.97 -5.83
C ALA A 60 4.34 19.65 -4.36
N ILE A 61 3.46 18.94 -3.64
CA ILE A 61 3.57 18.65 -2.19
C ILE A 61 4.24 17.33 -1.85
N GLY A 62 4.50 16.47 -2.83
CA GLY A 62 5.07 15.14 -2.58
C GLY A 62 5.24 14.33 -3.86
N ARG A 63 5.43 13.02 -3.67
CA ARG A 63 5.62 12.05 -4.75
C ARG A 63 4.76 10.82 -4.53
N ILE A 64 4.23 10.27 -5.62
CA ILE A 64 3.57 8.95 -5.66
C ILE A 64 4.55 7.96 -6.28
N VAL A 65 4.74 6.80 -5.65
CA VAL A 65 5.69 5.76 -6.10
C VAL A 65 4.99 4.40 -6.13
N PRO A 66 4.99 3.70 -7.27
CA PRO A 66 4.45 2.35 -7.38
C PRO A 66 5.49 1.29 -6.98
N GLY A 67 5.05 0.23 -6.30
CA GLY A 67 5.78 -1.03 -6.12
C GLY A 67 7.14 -0.94 -5.45
N ALA A 68 7.39 0.10 -4.65
CA ALA A 68 8.66 0.26 -3.97
C ALA A 68 8.66 -0.45 -2.61
N GLY A 69 9.74 -1.17 -2.30
CA GLY A 69 9.91 -1.85 -1.02
C GLY A 69 9.95 -0.89 0.17
N ALA A 70 9.30 -1.29 1.25
CA ALA A 70 9.31 -0.60 2.53
C ALA A 70 9.76 -1.57 3.64
N VAL A 71 10.83 -1.22 4.34
CA VAL A 71 11.39 -2.02 5.44
C VAL A 71 11.24 -1.23 6.72
N PHE A 72 10.40 -1.72 7.62
CA PHE A 72 10.09 -1.03 8.88
C PHE A 72 10.86 -1.61 10.07
N SER A 73 11.20 -2.90 10.02
CA SER A 73 11.99 -3.59 11.04
C SER A 73 12.66 -4.83 10.44
N ASN A 74 13.40 -5.58 11.26
CA ASN A 74 13.96 -6.88 10.83
C ASN A 74 12.89 -7.93 10.54
N PHE A 75 11.64 -7.71 10.94
CA PHE A 75 10.53 -8.65 10.80
C PHE A 75 9.38 -8.10 9.96
N ASP A 76 9.50 -6.85 9.47
CA ASP A 76 8.44 -6.16 8.75
C ASP A 76 9.02 -5.51 7.49
N ALA A 77 8.77 -6.13 6.33
CA ALA A 77 9.19 -5.66 5.01
C ALA A 77 8.10 -5.97 3.99
N VAL A 78 7.57 -4.96 3.32
CA VAL A 78 6.45 -5.07 2.40
C VAL A 78 6.69 -4.33 1.09
N ILE A 79 5.91 -4.65 0.06
CA ILE A 79 5.94 -4.01 -1.25
C ILE A 79 4.53 -3.49 -1.57
N PRO A 80 4.15 -2.31 -1.06
CA PRO A 80 2.85 -1.72 -1.34
C PRO A 80 2.64 -1.47 -2.84
N ASP A 81 1.39 -1.57 -3.32
CA ASP A 81 1.10 -1.25 -4.71
C ASP A 81 1.43 0.21 -5.05
N LEU A 82 1.08 1.14 -4.14
CA LEU A 82 1.39 2.56 -4.27
C LEU A 82 1.65 3.18 -2.89
N VAL A 83 2.57 4.13 -2.86
CA VAL A 83 2.77 4.98 -1.68
C VAL A 83 2.86 6.45 -2.08
N PHE A 84 2.30 7.33 -1.26
CA PHE A 84 2.56 8.76 -1.35
C PHE A 84 3.43 9.22 -0.19
N VAL A 85 4.43 10.06 -0.50
CA VAL A 85 5.33 10.65 0.48
C VAL A 85 5.42 12.16 0.23
N SER A 86 5.17 12.95 1.26
CA SER A 86 5.32 14.40 1.22
C SER A 86 6.78 14.82 1.00
N ASN A 87 7.00 16.01 0.42
CA ASN A 87 8.34 16.53 0.21
C ASN A 87 9.13 16.67 1.52
N GLU A 88 8.46 17.04 2.60
CA GLU A 88 9.06 17.19 3.93
C GLU A 88 9.64 15.87 4.43
N ARG A 89 8.95 14.76 4.23
CA ARG A 89 9.36 13.45 4.73
C ARG A 89 10.26 12.67 3.77
N TRP A 90 10.29 13.05 2.51
CA TRP A 90 11.00 12.28 1.48
C TRP A 90 12.45 11.95 1.85
N SER A 91 13.25 12.96 2.18
CA SER A 91 14.66 12.77 2.55
C SER A 91 14.86 12.05 3.88
N GLN A 92 13.84 11.98 4.72
CA GLN A 92 13.91 11.34 6.04
C GLN A 92 13.68 9.83 5.94
N ILE A 93 12.85 9.37 4.98
CA ILE A 93 12.42 7.96 4.93
C ILE A 93 12.98 7.19 3.74
N VAL A 94 13.53 7.87 2.72
CA VAL A 94 14.09 7.21 1.53
C VAL A 94 15.60 7.06 1.67
N ALA A 95 16.08 5.83 1.71
CA ALA A 95 17.50 5.50 1.63
C ALA A 95 17.69 4.12 0.99
N ASN A 96 18.82 3.91 0.31
CA ASN A 96 19.16 2.63 -0.33
C ASN A 96 18.07 2.12 -1.30
N ASN A 97 17.47 3.02 -2.08
CA ASN A 97 16.40 2.73 -3.05
C ASN A 97 15.12 2.11 -2.45
N ARG A 98 14.86 2.29 -1.17
CA ARG A 98 13.67 1.79 -0.48
C ARG A 98 13.20 2.77 0.59
N PHE A 99 12.00 2.54 1.12
CA PHE A 99 11.49 3.26 2.28
C PHE A 99 11.95 2.57 3.57
N ASN A 100 12.55 3.30 4.49
CA ASN A 100 13.01 2.82 5.80
C ASN A 100 12.12 3.32 6.95
N ALA A 101 11.02 3.97 6.64
CA ALA A 101 9.96 4.34 7.56
C ALA A 101 8.63 4.47 6.79
N ALA A 102 7.53 4.61 7.52
CA ALA A 102 6.20 4.64 6.95
C ALA A 102 5.99 5.84 6.01
N PRO A 103 5.44 5.63 4.80
CA PRO A 103 4.91 6.69 3.92
C PRO A 103 3.73 7.43 4.56
N ASP A 104 3.33 8.56 3.97
CA ASP A 104 2.15 9.29 4.44
C ASP A 104 0.85 8.57 4.06
N ILE A 105 0.76 8.08 2.82
CA ILE A 105 -0.37 7.24 2.35
C ILE A 105 0.19 5.94 1.78
N VAL A 106 -0.48 4.85 2.11
CA VAL A 106 -0.29 3.54 1.47
C VAL A 106 -1.58 3.15 0.78
N ILE A 107 -1.48 2.62 -0.43
CA ILE A 107 -2.61 2.16 -1.24
C ILE A 107 -2.35 0.72 -1.66
N GLU A 108 -3.28 -0.16 -1.36
CA GLU A 108 -3.29 -1.56 -1.79
C GLU A 108 -4.53 -1.84 -2.62
N ILE A 109 -4.35 -2.50 -3.75
CA ILE A 109 -5.43 -2.91 -4.63
C ILE A 109 -5.67 -4.40 -4.37
N LEU A 110 -6.86 -4.74 -3.87
CA LEU A 110 -7.17 -6.11 -3.49
C LEU A 110 -7.01 -7.08 -4.65
N SER A 111 -6.18 -8.09 -4.44
CA SER A 111 -6.08 -9.24 -5.34
C SER A 111 -7.16 -10.28 -5.02
N PRO A 112 -7.65 -11.05 -6.00
CA PRO A 112 -8.57 -12.15 -5.76
C PRO A 112 -8.02 -13.17 -4.77
N GLY A 113 -8.92 -13.80 -4.00
CA GLY A 113 -8.60 -14.85 -3.04
C GLY A 113 -8.73 -14.39 -1.59
N SER A 114 -9.24 -15.30 -0.75
CA SER A 114 -9.56 -15.01 0.65
C SER A 114 -8.33 -14.69 1.50
N GLU A 115 -7.21 -15.33 1.23
CA GLU A 115 -5.96 -15.11 1.98
C GLU A 115 -5.35 -13.74 1.67
N ASN A 116 -5.32 -13.34 0.39
CA ASN A 116 -4.86 -12.02 -0.02
C ASN A 116 -5.73 -10.92 0.63
N ARG A 117 -7.06 -11.06 0.56
CA ARG A 117 -7.99 -10.11 1.21
C ARG A 117 -7.77 -10.05 2.72
N ARG A 118 -7.58 -11.19 3.39
CA ARG A 118 -7.33 -11.24 4.84
C ARG A 118 -6.02 -10.53 5.20
N ARG A 119 -4.96 -10.76 4.42
CA ARG A 119 -3.66 -10.07 4.60
C ARG A 119 -3.84 -8.56 4.54
N ASP A 120 -4.45 -8.05 3.45
CA ASP A 120 -4.56 -6.61 3.22
C ASP A 120 -5.54 -5.95 4.20
N LEU A 121 -6.65 -6.61 4.53
CA LEU A 121 -7.66 -6.08 5.45
C LEU A 121 -7.26 -6.15 6.93
N ILE A 122 -6.41 -7.10 7.32
CA ILE A 122 -6.09 -7.35 8.73
C ILE A 122 -4.61 -7.15 9.02
N ALA A 123 -3.71 -7.92 8.40
CA ALA A 123 -2.29 -7.90 8.73
C ALA A 123 -1.63 -6.58 8.33
N LYS A 124 -1.80 -6.14 7.09
CA LYS A 124 -1.26 -4.86 6.60
C LYS A 124 -1.90 -3.66 7.29
N ARG A 125 -3.21 -3.72 7.62
CA ARG A 125 -3.86 -2.66 8.41
C ARG A 125 -3.15 -2.44 9.75
N ARG A 126 -2.87 -3.52 10.49
CA ARG A 126 -2.15 -3.45 11.77
C ARG A 126 -0.73 -2.95 11.59
N LEU A 127 -0.04 -3.47 10.57
CA LEU A 127 1.31 -3.08 10.21
C LEU A 127 1.40 -1.57 9.96
N TYR A 128 0.60 -1.04 9.05
CA TYR A 128 0.65 0.36 8.67
C TYR A 128 0.25 1.30 9.81
N GLN A 129 -0.73 0.90 10.63
CA GLN A 129 -1.09 1.63 11.84
C GLN A 129 0.06 1.66 12.85
N LYS A 130 0.72 0.51 13.10
CA LYS A 130 1.86 0.37 14.02
C LYS A 130 3.02 1.31 13.64
N TYR A 131 3.29 1.46 12.36
CA TYR A 131 4.42 2.28 11.88
C TYR A 131 4.06 3.73 11.56
N GLY A 132 2.80 4.14 11.76
CA GLY A 132 2.39 5.55 11.68
C GLY A 132 2.12 6.05 10.26
N VAL A 133 1.66 5.16 9.35
CA VAL A 133 1.00 5.59 8.11
C VAL A 133 -0.19 6.48 8.48
N GLN A 134 -0.39 7.59 7.78
CA GLN A 134 -1.50 8.51 8.09
C GLN A 134 -2.81 8.02 7.50
N GLU A 135 -2.79 7.60 6.23
CA GLU A 135 -3.94 6.99 5.54
C GLU A 135 -3.57 5.67 4.87
N TYR A 136 -4.42 4.68 5.03
CA TYR A 136 -4.33 3.42 4.31
C TYR A 136 -5.57 3.23 3.45
N TRP A 137 -5.39 3.11 2.15
CA TRP A 137 -6.46 2.94 1.18
C TRP A 137 -6.49 1.50 0.67
N ILE A 138 -7.65 0.88 0.77
CA ILE A 138 -7.90 -0.47 0.26
C ILE A 138 -8.88 -0.36 -0.89
N VAL A 139 -8.38 -0.62 -2.11
CA VAL A 139 -9.14 -0.50 -3.35
C VAL A 139 -9.71 -1.85 -3.73
N ASP A 140 -11.03 -1.97 -3.70
CA ASP A 140 -11.77 -3.20 -3.98
C ASP A 140 -12.35 -3.15 -5.40
N GLN A 141 -11.75 -3.93 -6.31
CA GLN A 141 -12.17 -3.99 -7.71
C GLN A 141 -13.52 -4.70 -7.89
N GLU A 142 -13.80 -5.72 -7.06
CA GLU A 142 -15.04 -6.51 -7.16
C GLU A 142 -16.25 -5.66 -6.74
N ASN A 143 -16.10 -4.88 -5.68
CA ASN A 143 -17.17 -4.02 -5.15
C ASN A 143 -17.10 -2.59 -5.71
N GLN A 144 -16.12 -2.26 -6.54
CA GLN A 144 -15.86 -0.92 -7.06
C GLN A 144 -15.91 0.15 -5.97
N SER A 145 -15.16 -0.07 -4.91
CA SER A 145 -15.14 0.80 -3.74
C SER A 145 -13.70 1.03 -3.23
N VAL A 146 -13.53 2.06 -2.41
CA VAL A 146 -12.28 2.35 -1.72
C VAL A 146 -12.56 2.55 -0.24
N LEU A 147 -11.99 1.71 0.60
CA LEU A 147 -11.97 1.89 2.05
C LEU A 147 -10.75 2.74 2.41
N VAL A 148 -10.96 3.89 3.01
CA VAL A 148 -9.92 4.78 3.53
C VAL A 148 -9.90 4.69 5.05
N LEU A 149 -8.79 4.20 5.59
CA LEU A 149 -8.51 4.15 7.02
C LEU A 149 -7.63 5.37 7.36
N ARG A 150 -8.12 6.26 8.22
CA ARG A 150 -7.40 7.45 8.68
C ARG A 150 -6.88 7.21 10.09
N PHE A 151 -5.66 6.73 10.19
CA PHE A 151 -5.10 6.33 11.49
C PHE A 151 -4.87 7.52 12.43
N THR A 152 -4.64 8.72 11.90
CA THR A 152 -4.49 9.94 12.71
C THR A 152 -5.77 10.38 13.42
N LYS A 153 -6.93 10.00 12.89
CA LYS A 153 -8.26 10.33 13.46
C LYS A 153 -8.97 9.13 14.05
N ALA A 154 -8.39 7.93 13.90
CA ALA A 154 -9.00 6.65 14.27
C ALA A 154 -10.40 6.46 13.64
N ASP A 155 -10.56 6.90 12.37
CA ASP A 155 -11.79 6.71 11.60
C ASP A 155 -11.58 5.94 10.30
N GLU A 156 -12.66 5.46 9.72
CA GLU A 156 -12.64 4.80 8.42
C GLU A 156 -13.89 5.18 7.60
N VAL A 157 -13.71 5.35 6.30
CA VAL A 157 -14.79 5.70 5.38
C VAL A 157 -14.71 4.84 4.14
N THR A 158 -15.82 4.24 3.74
CA THR A 158 -15.94 3.54 2.46
C THR A 158 -16.55 4.48 1.43
N PHE A 159 -15.85 4.69 0.34
CA PHE A 159 -16.33 5.41 -0.84
C PHE A 159 -16.76 4.41 -1.90
N ASN A 160 -18.05 4.44 -2.26
CA ASN A 160 -18.60 3.58 -3.30
C ASN A 160 -18.44 4.20 -4.69
N SER A 161 -18.78 3.47 -5.73
CA SER A 161 -18.61 3.84 -7.14
C SER A 161 -19.11 5.25 -7.49
N SER A 162 -20.26 5.67 -6.94
CA SER A 162 -20.83 7.01 -7.18
C SER A 162 -20.19 8.15 -6.39
N ASP A 163 -19.41 7.82 -5.38
CA ASP A 163 -18.85 8.78 -4.43
C ASP A 163 -17.62 9.51 -4.99
N ARG A 164 -17.23 10.58 -4.30
CA ARG A 164 -15.96 11.27 -4.53
C ARG A 164 -15.00 10.96 -3.38
N LEU A 165 -13.97 10.20 -3.69
CA LEU A 165 -12.87 9.90 -2.78
C LEU A 165 -12.09 11.18 -2.45
N ARG A 166 -11.84 11.41 -1.17
CA ARG A 166 -11.07 12.52 -0.64
C ARG A 166 -10.04 12.04 0.37
N SER A 167 -8.94 12.77 0.48
CA SER A 167 -7.86 12.52 1.42
C SER A 167 -7.69 13.70 2.38
N ASP A 168 -7.40 13.40 3.63
CA ASP A 168 -7.01 14.43 4.59
C ASP A 168 -5.52 14.82 4.45
N VAL A 169 -4.70 13.93 3.90
CA VAL A 169 -3.27 14.14 3.64
C VAL A 169 -3.02 14.98 2.38
N LEU A 170 -3.98 14.97 1.44
CA LEU A 170 -3.88 15.67 0.15
C LEU A 170 -4.94 16.78 0.05
N PRO A 171 -4.66 18.01 0.48
CA PRO A 171 -5.63 19.10 0.50
C PRO A 171 -6.25 19.37 -0.87
N GLY A 172 -7.59 19.24 -0.97
CA GLY A 172 -8.32 19.45 -2.21
C GLY A 172 -8.22 18.31 -3.24
N PHE A 173 -7.58 17.20 -2.92
CA PHE A 173 -7.64 16.00 -3.75
C PHE A 173 -9.06 15.43 -3.73
N GLU A 174 -9.59 15.24 -4.93
CA GLU A 174 -10.89 14.64 -5.12
C GLU A 174 -10.93 13.86 -6.43
N ILE A 175 -11.41 12.61 -6.39
CA ILE A 175 -11.60 11.78 -7.58
C ILE A 175 -12.90 10.99 -7.47
N ARG A 176 -13.60 10.83 -8.59
CA ARG A 176 -14.76 9.91 -8.66
C ARG A 176 -14.27 8.47 -8.59
N VAL A 177 -14.85 7.68 -7.68
CA VAL A 177 -14.43 6.29 -7.46
C VAL A 177 -14.66 5.44 -8.71
N ASP A 178 -15.77 5.63 -9.44
CA ASP A 178 -16.04 4.89 -10.69
C ASP A 178 -14.94 5.07 -11.75
N SER A 179 -14.25 6.21 -11.75
CA SER A 179 -13.17 6.47 -12.71
C SER A 179 -11.92 5.60 -12.51
N LEU A 180 -11.76 5.03 -11.32
CA LEU A 180 -10.65 4.12 -11.01
C LEU A 180 -10.80 2.77 -11.70
N PHE A 181 -12.03 2.36 -12.04
CA PHE A 181 -12.38 1.05 -12.55
C PHE A 181 -12.78 1.05 -14.04
N LYS A 182 -12.60 2.18 -14.74
CA LYS A 182 -12.85 2.31 -16.18
C LYS A 182 -11.59 1.97 -16.97
N TYR A 183 -11.70 0.96 -17.85
CA TYR A 183 -10.66 0.54 -18.77
C TYR A 183 -11.25 -0.18 -19.99
#